data_8f118bad1099ce935979ab481cac0549
#
_entry.id   8f118bad1099ce935979ab481cac0549
#
_cell.length_a   1.000
_cell.length_b   1.000
_cell.length_c   1.000
_cell.angle_alpha   90.00
_cell.angle_beta   90.00
_cell.angle_gamma   90.00
#
_symmetry.space_group_name_H-M   'P 1'
#
loop_
_entity.id
_entity.type
_entity.pdbx_description
1 polymer ?
#
loop_
_entity_poly.entity_id
_entity_poly.type
_entity_poly.pdbx_seq_one_letter_code
_entity_poly.pdbx_strand_id
1 'polypeptide(L)'
;MNKKGQALVEFIIILPVIIFIIMLLVDFMTIFSYKNKLESNMNNVTILYKENKMDEINQITNNKFTYQIKDNYTYLQTTEDYKTITPGLLLVLGNPYVIKCERVILNEQ
;
A
#
# COMPACT_ATOMS: atom_id res chain seq x y z
N MET A 1 -46.93 -8.47 -10.21
CA MET A 1 -46.10 -8.28 -8.99
C MET A 1 -46.45 -6.92 -8.39
N ASN A 2 -46.74 -6.84 -7.11
CA ASN A 2 -47.04 -5.55 -6.51
C ASN A 2 -45.73 -4.77 -6.26
N LYS A 3 -45.87 -3.47 -6.00
CA LYS A 3 -44.69 -2.61 -5.84
C LYS A 3 -43.78 -3.03 -4.69
N LYS A 4 -44.33 -3.63 -3.63
CA LYS A 4 -43.53 -4.08 -2.48
C LYS A 4 -42.63 -5.26 -2.84
N GLY A 5 -43.16 -6.22 -3.63
CA GLY A 5 -42.37 -7.34 -4.08
C GLY A 5 -41.27 -6.93 -5.02
N GLN A 6 -41.54 -5.99 -5.92
CA GLN A 6 -40.57 -5.47 -6.85
C GLN A 6 -39.43 -4.73 -6.13
N ALA A 7 -39.78 -3.87 -5.17
CA ALA A 7 -38.80 -3.14 -4.38
C ALA A 7 -37.88 -4.08 -3.57
N LEU A 8 -38.45 -5.18 -3.04
CA LEU A 8 -37.69 -6.16 -2.30
C LEU A 8 -36.69 -6.89 -3.22
N VAL A 9 -37.13 -7.25 -4.43
CA VAL A 9 -36.26 -7.90 -5.41
C VAL A 9 -35.12 -6.97 -5.81
N GLU A 10 -35.43 -5.70 -6.09
CA GLU A 10 -34.39 -4.71 -6.42
C GLU A 10 -33.39 -4.55 -5.28
N PHE A 11 -33.86 -4.50 -4.03
CA PHE A 11 -32.98 -4.40 -2.86
C PHE A 11 -32.06 -5.60 -2.76
N ILE A 12 -32.58 -6.82 -2.97
CA ILE A 12 -31.79 -8.04 -2.90
C ILE A 12 -30.67 -8.06 -3.95
N ILE A 13 -30.95 -7.50 -5.14
CA ILE A 13 -29.97 -7.43 -6.22
C ILE A 13 -28.91 -6.36 -5.93
N ILE A 14 -29.34 -5.22 -5.38
CA ILE A 14 -28.43 -4.09 -5.10
C ILE A 14 -27.53 -4.35 -3.90
N LEU A 15 -28.03 -5.09 -2.90
CA LEU A 15 -27.31 -5.29 -1.64
C LEU A 15 -25.90 -5.91 -1.84
N PRO A 16 -25.72 -6.98 -2.62
CA PRO A 16 -24.39 -7.52 -2.86
C PRO A 16 -23.46 -6.53 -3.56
N VAL A 17 -24.01 -5.71 -4.47
CA VAL A 17 -23.24 -4.69 -5.18
C VAL A 17 -22.73 -3.64 -4.20
N ILE A 18 -23.58 -3.19 -3.28
CA ILE A 18 -23.19 -2.21 -2.26
C ILE A 18 -22.10 -2.78 -1.35
N ILE A 19 -22.25 -4.03 -0.93
CA ILE A 19 -21.24 -4.70 -0.08
C ILE A 19 -19.90 -4.76 -0.82
N PHE A 20 -19.92 -5.11 -2.10
CA PHE A 20 -18.70 -5.20 -2.91
C PHE A 20 -18.01 -3.83 -3.01
N ILE A 21 -18.79 -2.77 -3.23
CA ILE A 21 -18.25 -1.40 -3.29
C ILE A 21 -17.62 -1.00 -1.95
N ILE A 22 -18.26 -1.34 -0.83
CA ILE A 22 -17.72 -1.04 0.50
C ILE A 22 -16.39 -1.78 0.71
N MET A 23 -16.29 -3.04 0.29
CA MET A 23 -15.05 -3.80 0.39
C MET A 23 -13.93 -3.16 -0.43
N LEU A 24 -14.24 -2.68 -1.64
CA LEU A 24 -13.27 -1.96 -2.47
C LEU A 24 -12.78 -0.69 -1.77
N LEU A 25 -13.69 0.08 -1.19
CA LEU A 25 -13.33 1.31 -0.48
C LEU A 25 -12.41 1.02 0.71
N VAL A 26 -12.71 -0.02 1.47
CA VAL A 26 -11.87 -0.42 2.61
C VAL A 26 -10.47 -0.82 2.13
N ASP A 27 -10.37 -1.60 1.05
CA ASP A 27 -9.09 -1.99 0.50
C ASP A 27 -8.27 -0.78 0.05
N PHE A 28 -8.88 0.15 -0.70
CA PHE A 28 -8.17 1.34 -1.17
C PHE A 28 -7.74 2.24 -0.01
N MET A 29 -8.60 2.41 1.00
CA MET A 29 -8.24 3.19 2.18
C MET A 29 -7.08 2.56 2.95
N THR A 30 -7.06 1.25 3.07
CA THR A 30 -5.99 0.53 3.75
C THR A 30 -4.68 0.63 2.97
N ILE A 31 -4.73 0.47 1.64
CA ILE A 31 -3.55 0.64 0.78
C ILE A 31 -2.99 2.05 0.92
N PHE A 32 -3.86 3.05 0.89
CA PHE A 32 -3.46 4.45 1.04
C PHE A 32 -2.82 4.71 2.40
N SER A 33 -3.38 4.12 3.46
CA SER A 33 -2.83 4.22 4.81
C SER A 33 -1.43 3.59 4.90
N TYR A 34 -1.25 2.41 4.31
CA TYR A 34 0.07 1.77 4.27
C TYR A 34 1.07 2.60 3.49
N LYS A 35 0.64 3.18 2.37
CA LYS A 35 1.50 4.04 1.57
C LYS A 35 1.95 5.27 2.36
N ASN A 36 1.04 5.91 3.07
CA ASN A 36 1.37 7.04 3.93
C ASN A 36 2.35 6.65 5.04
N LYS A 37 2.14 5.47 5.62
CA LYS A 37 3.04 4.95 6.65
C LYS A 37 4.43 4.68 6.09
N LEU A 38 4.51 4.11 4.88
CA LEU A 38 5.80 3.89 4.22
C LEU A 38 6.49 5.19 3.91
N GLU A 39 5.77 6.22 3.47
CA GLU A 39 6.37 7.53 3.21
C GLU A 39 6.91 8.16 4.48
N SER A 40 6.17 8.06 5.60
CA SER A 40 6.63 8.54 6.89
C SER A 40 7.88 7.79 7.34
N ASN A 41 7.88 6.46 7.21
CA ASN A 41 9.05 5.65 7.52
C ASN A 41 10.22 6.02 6.61
N MET A 42 9.96 6.31 5.34
CA MET A 42 10.99 6.68 4.37
C MET A 42 11.66 8.01 4.77
N ASN A 43 10.91 8.96 5.30
CA ASN A 43 11.51 10.19 5.80
C ASN A 43 12.51 9.90 6.93
N ASN A 44 12.14 9.01 7.86
CA ASN A 44 13.03 8.58 8.93
C ASN A 44 14.22 7.79 8.40
N VAL A 45 13.97 6.90 7.43
CA VAL A 45 15.01 6.11 6.78
C VAL A 45 16.04 7.00 6.10
N THR A 46 15.58 8.06 5.42
CA THR A 46 16.48 9.00 4.75
C THR A 46 17.42 9.67 5.74
N ILE A 47 16.89 10.10 6.89
CA ILE A 47 17.71 10.71 7.95
C ILE A 47 18.71 9.70 8.50
N LEU A 48 18.25 8.48 8.81
CA LEU A 48 19.11 7.43 9.35
C LEU A 48 20.18 7.00 8.36
N TYR A 49 19.84 6.97 7.07
CA TYR A 49 20.81 6.64 6.04
C TYR A 49 21.95 7.66 5.99
N LYS A 50 21.62 8.94 6.10
CA LYS A 50 22.62 10.02 6.14
C LYS A 50 23.50 9.95 7.37
N GLU A 51 22.96 9.39 8.47
CA GLU A 51 23.70 9.19 9.71
C GLU A 51 24.42 7.83 9.78
N ASN A 52 24.31 7.00 8.74
CA ASN A 52 24.91 5.67 8.64
C ASN A 52 24.39 4.68 9.69
N LYS A 53 23.10 4.78 10.02
CA LYS A 53 22.47 3.91 11.03
C LYS A 53 21.63 2.81 10.36
N MET A 54 22.28 1.95 9.59
CA MET A 54 21.60 0.89 8.83
C MET A 54 20.85 -0.11 9.71
N ASP A 55 21.35 -0.40 10.89
CA ASP A 55 20.67 -1.33 11.80
C ASP A 55 19.29 -0.82 12.19
N GLU A 56 19.17 0.48 12.47
CA GLU A 56 17.89 1.08 12.81
C GLU A 56 16.95 1.12 11.63
N ILE A 57 17.48 1.34 10.42
CA ILE A 57 16.69 1.29 9.20
C ILE A 57 16.07 -0.10 9.03
N ASN A 58 16.85 -1.14 9.18
CA ASN A 58 16.37 -2.51 9.06
C ASN A 58 15.32 -2.84 10.10
N GLN A 59 15.41 -2.30 11.30
CA GLN A 59 14.40 -2.50 12.34
C GLN A 59 13.08 -1.83 11.97
N ILE A 60 13.12 -0.59 11.45
CA ILE A 60 11.93 0.16 11.07
C ILE A 60 11.24 -0.50 9.88
N THR A 61 12.00 -1.03 8.93
CA THR A 61 11.47 -1.56 7.67
C THR A 61 11.30 -3.07 7.67
N ASN A 62 11.58 -3.74 8.79
CA ASN A 62 11.54 -5.21 8.88
C ASN A 62 12.40 -5.89 7.83
N ASN A 63 13.58 -5.33 7.55
CA ASN A 63 14.54 -5.83 6.55
C ASN A 63 14.01 -5.78 5.12
N LYS A 64 13.00 -4.96 4.85
CA LYS A 64 12.46 -4.76 3.49
C LYS A 64 13.05 -3.55 2.81
N PHE A 65 14.03 -2.93 3.42
CA PHE A 65 14.72 -1.77 2.85
C PHE A 65 15.76 -2.22 1.84
N THR A 66 15.73 -1.59 0.67
CA THR A 66 16.77 -1.79 -0.35
C THR A 66 17.26 -0.43 -0.81
N TYR A 67 18.49 -0.41 -1.32
CA TYR A 67 19.04 0.81 -1.86
C TYR A 67 19.91 0.49 -3.06
N GLN A 68 19.99 1.46 -3.97
CA GLN A 68 20.87 1.39 -5.14
C GLN A 68 21.62 2.71 -5.26
N ILE A 69 22.93 2.64 -5.46
CA ILE A 69 23.76 3.82 -5.69
C ILE A 69 24.04 3.90 -7.18
N LYS A 70 23.64 5.02 -7.80
CA LYS A 70 23.89 5.28 -9.22
C LYS A 70 24.47 6.67 -9.35
N ASP A 71 25.71 6.77 -9.89
CA ASP A 71 26.40 8.04 -10.13
C ASP A 71 26.35 8.94 -8.90
N ASN A 72 25.61 10.06 -8.98
CA ASN A 72 25.50 11.04 -7.92
C ASN A 72 24.25 10.86 -7.05
N TYR A 73 23.43 9.81 -7.32
CA TYR A 73 22.16 9.61 -6.64
C TYR A 73 22.11 8.25 -5.95
N THR A 74 21.41 8.22 -4.85
CA THR A 74 21.08 6.98 -4.17
C THR A 74 19.57 6.81 -4.15
N TYR A 75 19.08 5.66 -4.64
CA TYR A 75 17.67 5.31 -4.63
C TYR A 75 17.39 4.46 -3.41
N LEU A 76 16.52 4.95 -2.53
CA LEU A 76 16.07 4.23 -1.36
C LEU A 76 14.68 3.67 -1.63
N GLN A 77 14.44 2.42 -1.28
CA GLN A 77 13.16 1.77 -1.53
C GLN A 77 12.74 0.92 -0.34
N THR A 78 11.49 1.04 0.06
CA THR A 78 10.87 0.14 1.02
C THR A 78 9.60 -0.45 0.41
N THR A 79 9.23 -1.64 0.83
CA THR A 79 8.05 -2.34 0.32
C THR A 79 7.22 -2.88 1.48
N GLU A 80 5.92 -3.02 1.24
CA GLU A 80 5.00 -3.65 2.17
C GLU A 80 4.01 -4.48 1.36
N ASP A 81 3.74 -5.69 1.83
CA ASP A 81 2.78 -6.57 1.16
C ASP A 81 1.40 -6.38 1.77
N TYR A 82 0.39 -6.28 0.93
CA TYR A 82 -1.00 -6.16 1.37
C TYR A 82 -1.87 -7.16 0.64
N LYS A 83 -2.64 -7.91 1.41
CA LYS A 83 -3.58 -8.88 0.88
C LYS A 83 -4.98 -8.29 0.92
N THR A 84 -5.59 -8.10 -0.26
CA THR A 84 -6.90 -7.45 -0.34
C THR A 84 -8.00 -8.37 0.18
N ILE A 85 -9.06 -7.75 0.72
CA ILE A 85 -10.24 -8.50 1.17
C ILE A 85 -11.29 -8.64 0.07
N THR A 86 -11.24 -7.78 -0.95
CA THR A 86 -12.24 -7.80 -2.03
C THR A 86 -11.99 -9.00 -2.95
N PRO A 87 -13.01 -9.84 -3.20
CA PRO A 87 -12.84 -10.97 -4.12
C PRO A 87 -12.45 -10.53 -5.51
N GLY A 88 -11.46 -11.20 -6.09
CA GLY A 88 -11.00 -10.93 -7.44
C GLY A 88 -10.04 -9.76 -7.59
N LEU A 89 -9.91 -8.91 -6.58
CA LEU A 89 -9.02 -7.74 -6.67
C LEU A 89 -7.54 -8.16 -6.76
N LEU A 90 -7.16 -9.26 -6.12
CA LEU A 90 -5.81 -9.79 -6.20
C LEU A 90 -5.42 -10.21 -7.61
N LEU A 91 -6.41 -10.61 -8.44
CA LEU A 91 -6.15 -10.98 -9.83
C LEU A 91 -5.75 -9.76 -10.65
N VAL A 92 -6.23 -8.57 -10.26
CA VAL A 92 -5.92 -7.31 -10.94
C VAL A 92 -4.64 -6.69 -10.41
N LEU A 93 -4.49 -6.66 -9.08
CA LEU A 93 -3.37 -5.96 -8.43
C LEU A 93 -2.15 -6.85 -8.21
N GLY A 94 -2.32 -8.17 -8.23
CA GLY A 94 -1.26 -9.12 -7.89
C GLY A 94 -1.47 -9.73 -6.51
N ASN A 95 -0.89 -10.90 -6.26
CA ASN A 95 -1.09 -11.65 -5.02
C ASN A 95 0.28 -11.97 -4.40
N PRO A 96 0.71 -11.29 -3.32
CA PRO A 96 0.07 -10.12 -2.71
C PRO A 96 0.32 -8.83 -3.50
N TYR A 97 -0.47 -7.81 -3.22
CA TYR A 97 -0.20 -6.49 -3.78
C TYR A 97 0.95 -5.86 -3.01
N VAL A 98 2.00 -5.49 -3.73
CA VAL A 98 3.20 -4.92 -3.14
C VAL A 98 3.13 -3.40 -3.22
N ILE A 99 3.12 -2.74 -2.06
CA ILE A 99 3.14 -1.29 -1.97
C ILE A 99 4.59 -0.86 -1.86
N LYS A 100 5.02 0.00 -2.78
CA LYS A 100 6.40 0.47 -2.85
C LYS A 100 6.47 1.95 -2.53
N CYS A 101 7.49 2.34 -1.77
CA CYS A 101 7.83 3.74 -1.55
C CYS A 101 9.30 3.93 -1.91
N GLU A 102 9.57 4.88 -2.80
CA GLU A 102 10.91 5.16 -3.28
C GLU A 102 11.27 6.61 -2.98
N ARG A 103 12.54 6.83 -2.66
CA ARG A 103 13.08 8.17 -2.47
C ARG A 103 14.46 8.25 -3.10
N VAL A 104 14.72 9.36 -3.78
CA VAL A 104 16.03 9.62 -4.40
C VAL A 104 16.71 10.72 -3.60
N ILE A 105 17.95 10.48 -3.20
CA ILE A 105 18.77 11.48 -2.51
C ILE A 105 20.07 11.68 -3.28
N LEU A 106 20.63 12.89 -3.17
CA LEU A 106 21.93 13.18 -3.74
C LEU A 106 23.01 12.57 -2.87
N ASN A 107 23.99 11.92 -3.50
CA ASN A 107 25.16 11.44 -2.78
C ASN A 107 26.04 12.63 -2.44
N GLU A 108 26.18 12.91 -1.16
CA GLU A 108 27.17 13.87 -0.68
C GLU A 108 28.47 13.14 -0.45
N GLN A 109 29.50 13.65 -1.05
CA GLN A 109 30.84 13.10 -0.85
C GLN A 109 31.41 13.58 0.47
#